data_b9cb5cb311360e58c63fa0659f193cf1
#
_entry.id   b9cb5cb311360e58c63fa0659f193cf1
#
_cell.length_a   1.000
_cell.length_b   1.000
_cell.length_c   1.000
_cell.angle_alpha   90.00
_cell.angle_beta   90.00
_cell.angle_gamma   90.00
#
_symmetry.space_group_name_H-M   'P 1'
#
loop_
_entity.id
_entity.type
_entity.pdbx_description
1 polymer ?
#
loop_
_entity_poly.entity_id
_entity_poly.type
_entity_poly.pdbx_seq_one_letter_code
_entity_poly.pdbx_strand_id
1 'polypeptide(L)'
;PTRVHDGPDSGTVQIEVNGVQRNLLVEHGLDPDIPDNRIIGAALGQARISPTRMISNDAALRIKAAHMGLIAEEHQPVGAGADSRPMGWTTFDTTNSQIDSLYRSGGIEVSEVAGATHLVDNNFAVLRSGSQSALARCNDNELKLLAQTAPEAWGLRSRSKEQRFALDLLMDPEINVIALDGRAGTGKTLLAIASGLEQVVEQRRYERLAVYRPLVPVGRADVGFLPGDLDEKLDPWMSAIHDAIVALTDQRSSRDARGLIDELTDRGQLTLESVTFLRGRSLQQQFVVVDEAQNLEPTTL
;
A
#
# COMPACT_ATOMS: atom_id res chain seq x y z
N PRO A 1 -24.28 -26.69 -9.26
CA PRO A 1 -24.33 -25.41 -8.58
C PRO A 1 -24.76 -25.58 -7.12
N THR A 2 -23.99 -25.00 -6.20
CA THR A 2 -24.28 -25.02 -4.77
C THR A 2 -24.92 -23.68 -4.38
N ARG A 3 -26.01 -23.69 -3.59
CA ARG A 3 -26.62 -22.46 -3.08
C ARG A 3 -25.68 -21.79 -2.07
N VAL A 4 -25.60 -20.46 -2.11
CA VAL A 4 -24.71 -19.69 -1.23
C VAL A 4 -25.32 -19.48 0.16
N HIS A 5 -26.64 -19.32 0.23
CA HIS A 5 -27.42 -19.26 1.47
C HIS A 5 -28.88 -19.62 1.22
N ASP A 6 -29.65 -19.89 2.28
CA ASP A 6 -31.08 -20.20 2.18
C ASP A 6 -31.90 -18.89 2.16
N GLY A 7 -32.57 -18.63 1.05
CA GLY A 7 -33.44 -17.45 0.86
C GLY A 7 -33.98 -17.34 -0.55
N PRO A 8 -35.05 -16.55 -0.78
CA PRO A 8 -35.66 -16.38 -2.10
C PRO A 8 -34.71 -15.74 -3.12
N ASP A 9 -33.74 -14.93 -2.66
CA ASP A 9 -32.74 -14.24 -3.50
C ASP A 9 -31.38 -14.93 -3.47
N SER A 10 -31.31 -16.20 -3.08
CA SER A 10 -30.11 -16.98 -2.96
C SER A 10 -29.49 -17.26 -4.31
N GLY A 11 -28.26 -16.79 -4.50
CA GLY A 11 -27.43 -17.15 -5.66
C GLY A 11 -26.86 -18.57 -5.58
N THR A 12 -26.32 -19.04 -6.68
CA THR A 12 -25.62 -20.33 -6.75
C THR A 12 -24.15 -20.11 -7.13
N VAL A 13 -23.25 -20.91 -6.57
CA VAL A 13 -21.83 -20.98 -6.97
C VAL A 13 -21.62 -22.25 -7.79
N GLN A 14 -20.92 -22.11 -8.90
CA GLN A 14 -20.55 -23.21 -9.78
C GLN A 14 -19.10 -23.05 -10.25
N ILE A 15 -18.36 -24.14 -10.28
CA ILE A 15 -17.04 -24.18 -10.90
C ILE A 15 -17.22 -24.62 -12.34
N GLU A 16 -16.85 -23.75 -13.30
CA GLU A 16 -16.89 -24.06 -14.72
C GLU A 16 -15.53 -24.60 -15.19
N VAL A 17 -15.52 -25.82 -15.66
CA VAL A 17 -14.29 -26.53 -16.10
C VAL A 17 -14.25 -26.82 -17.60
N ASN A 18 -15.39 -26.80 -18.30
CA ASN A 18 -15.52 -27.34 -19.65
C ASN A 18 -16.00 -26.33 -20.70
N GLY A 19 -16.45 -25.17 -20.32
CA GLY A 19 -17.08 -24.15 -21.19
C GLY A 19 -16.12 -23.27 -21.99
N VAL A 20 -14.82 -23.56 -22.02
CA VAL A 20 -13.80 -22.69 -22.63
C VAL A 20 -13.95 -22.65 -24.15
N GLN A 21 -14.23 -21.48 -24.71
CA GLN A 21 -14.38 -21.26 -26.16
C GLN A 21 -13.01 -21.05 -26.83
N ARG A 22 -12.25 -22.13 -26.98
CA ARG A 22 -10.87 -22.11 -27.54
C ARG A 22 -10.78 -21.48 -28.93
N ASN A 23 -11.75 -21.77 -29.81
CA ASN A 23 -11.74 -21.23 -31.17
C ASN A 23 -11.87 -19.70 -31.20
N LEU A 24 -12.73 -19.13 -30.37
CA LEU A 24 -12.87 -17.68 -30.27
C LEU A 24 -11.61 -17.02 -29.75
N LEU A 25 -10.91 -17.66 -28.82
CA LEU A 25 -9.62 -17.14 -28.34
C LEU A 25 -8.60 -17.04 -29.49
N VAL A 26 -8.47 -18.11 -30.28
CA VAL A 26 -7.55 -18.16 -31.41
C VAL A 26 -7.92 -17.13 -32.48
N GLU A 27 -9.20 -16.98 -32.82
CA GLU A 27 -9.70 -15.97 -33.78
C GLU A 27 -9.31 -14.53 -33.37
N HIS A 28 -9.20 -14.27 -32.08
CA HIS A 28 -8.77 -12.97 -31.54
C HIS A 28 -7.27 -12.92 -31.18
N GLY A 29 -6.49 -13.89 -31.65
CA GLY A 29 -5.03 -13.91 -31.42
C GLY A 29 -4.60 -14.23 -30.00
N LEU A 30 -5.48 -14.80 -29.19
CA LEU A 30 -5.20 -15.23 -27.83
C LEU A 30 -4.86 -16.72 -27.78
N ASP A 31 -3.73 -17.05 -27.15
CA ASP A 31 -3.33 -18.44 -26.91
C ASP A 31 -4.25 -19.10 -25.88
N PRO A 32 -5.01 -20.17 -26.25
CA PRO A 32 -5.95 -20.84 -25.35
C PRO A 32 -5.28 -21.69 -24.26
N ASP A 33 -3.97 -21.87 -24.28
CA ASP A 33 -3.25 -22.62 -23.25
C ASP A 33 -2.76 -21.73 -22.09
N ILE A 34 -2.78 -20.42 -22.28
CA ILE A 34 -2.53 -19.45 -21.21
C ILE A 34 -3.70 -19.43 -20.22
N PRO A 35 -3.46 -19.61 -18.91
CA PRO A 35 -4.51 -19.68 -17.88
C PRO A 35 -5.50 -18.50 -17.92
N ASP A 36 -5.02 -17.29 -18.03
CA ASP A 36 -5.84 -16.07 -18.07
C ASP A 36 -6.77 -16.04 -19.28
N ASN A 37 -6.27 -16.45 -20.46
CA ASN A 37 -7.09 -16.51 -21.66
C ASN A 37 -8.17 -17.58 -21.55
N ARG A 38 -7.89 -18.69 -20.83
CA ARG A 38 -8.90 -19.73 -20.57
C ARG A 38 -10.05 -19.20 -19.71
N ILE A 39 -9.78 -18.30 -18.76
CA ILE A 39 -10.83 -17.63 -17.97
C ILE A 39 -11.74 -16.81 -18.89
N ILE A 40 -11.16 -16.03 -19.79
CA ILE A 40 -11.93 -15.29 -20.80
C ILE A 40 -12.75 -16.24 -21.68
N GLY A 41 -12.14 -17.33 -22.14
CA GLY A 41 -12.83 -18.33 -22.96
C GLY A 41 -14.02 -18.99 -22.25
N ALA A 42 -13.92 -19.24 -20.95
CA ALA A 42 -15.01 -19.76 -20.13
C ALA A 42 -16.13 -18.70 -19.97
N ALA A 43 -15.78 -17.44 -19.72
CA ALA A 43 -16.75 -16.35 -19.64
C ALA A 43 -17.49 -16.13 -20.95
N LEU A 44 -16.81 -16.23 -22.11
CA LEU A 44 -17.45 -16.21 -23.44
C LEU A 44 -18.41 -17.38 -23.65
N GLY A 45 -18.06 -18.55 -23.13
CA GLY A 45 -18.95 -19.73 -23.15
C GLY A 45 -20.23 -19.48 -22.38
N GLN A 46 -20.12 -18.93 -21.18
CA GLN A 46 -21.26 -18.57 -20.34
C GLN A 46 -22.12 -17.44 -20.95
N ALA A 47 -21.48 -16.44 -21.58
CA ALA A 47 -22.19 -15.34 -22.25
C ALA A 47 -23.12 -15.79 -23.40
N ARG A 48 -22.92 -16.99 -23.94
CA ARG A 48 -23.84 -17.59 -24.93
C ARG A 48 -25.10 -18.16 -24.30
N ILE A 49 -25.08 -18.43 -23.01
CA ILE A 49 -26.15 -19.11 -22.29
C ILE A 49 -26.98 -18.09 -21.50
N SER A 50 -26.31 -17.11 -20.89
CA SER A 50 -26.94 -16.11 -20.03
C SER A 50 -26.15 -14.81 -20.03
N PRO A 51 -26.77 -13.66 -19.66
CA PRO A 51 -26.05 -12.41 -19.44
C PRO A 51 -24.89 -12.64 -18.45
N THR A 52 -23.68 -12.35 -18.90
CA THR A 52 -22.44 -12.66 -18.17
C THR A 52 -21.63 -11.40 -17.94
N ARG A 53 -21.12 -11.29 -16.72
CA ARG A 53 -20.22 -10.20 -16.29
C ARG A 53 -18.97 -10.84 -15.71
N MET A 54 -17.81 -10.41 -16.17
CA MET A 54 -16.53 -10.88 -15.67
C MET A 54 -16.02 -9.93 -14.58
N ILE A 55 -15.68 -10.47 -13.44
CA ILE A 55 -15.15 -9.69 -12.31
C ILE A 55 -13.72 -10.13 -12.02
N SER A 56 -12.76 -9.21 -12.06
CA SER A 56 -11.35 -9.51 -11.78
C SER A 56 -10.61 -8.26 -11.32
N ASN A 57 -9.63 -8.43 -10.44
CA ASN A 57 -8.71 -7.36 -10.04
C ASN A 57 -7.56 -7.17 -11.04
N ASP A 58 -7.33 -8.14 -11.92
CA ASP A 58 -6.33 -8.05 -12.99
C ASP A 58 -6.81 -7.11 -14.11
N ALA A 59 -6.14 -5.96 -14.23
CA ALA A 59 -6.47 -4.94 -15.23
C ALA A 59 -6.23 -5.45 -16.66
N ALA A 60 -5.15 -6.22 -16.90
CA ALA A 60 -4.84 -6.76 -18.23
C ALA A 60 -5.89 -7.79 -18.67
N LEU A 61 -6.35 -8.61 -17.74
CA LEU A 61 -7.42 -9.57 -17.97
C LEU A 61 -8.74 -8.85 -18.31
N ARG A 62 -9.09 -7.79 -17.58
CA ARG A 62 -10.30 -6.97 -17.87
C ARG A 62 -10.25 -6.31 -19.23
N ILE A 63 -9.09 -5.74 -19.62
CA ILE A 63 -8.92 -5.10 -20.94
C ILE A 63 -9.10 -6.12 -22.06
N LYS A 64 -8.49 -7.30 -21.95
CA LYS A 64 -8.65 -8.39 -22.92
C LYS A 64 -10.11 -8.85 -23.03
N ALA A 65 -10.77 -9.04 -21.89
CA ALA A 65 -12.18 -9.46 -21.84
C ALA A 65 -13.11 -8.43 -22.47
N ALA A 66 -12.90 -7.13 -22.19
CA ALA A 66 -13.66 -6.04 -22.79
C ALA A 66 -13.45 -5.95 -24.30
N HIS A 67 -12.22 -6.17 -24.80
CA HIS A 67 -11.91 -6.24 -26.24
C HIS A 67 -12.67 -7.37 -26.95
N MET A 68 -12.97 -8.45 -26.25
CA MET A 68 -13.76 -9.58 -26.74
C MET A 68 -15.28 -9.42 -26.52
N GLY A 69 -15.74 -8.23 -26.13
CA GLY A 69 -17.15 -7.89 -25.97
C GLY A 69 -17.81 -8.32 -24.67
N LEU A 70 -17.01 -8.77 -23.67
CA LEU A 70 -17.50 -9.04 -22.32
C LEU A 70 -17.59 -7.77 -21.48
N ILE A 71 -18.61 -7.69 -20.63
CA ILE A 71 -18.64 -6.69 -19.56
C ILE A 71 -17.63 -7.14 -18.51
N ALA A 72 -16.57 -6.37 -18.30
CA ALA A 72 -15.50 -6.69 -17.35
C ALA A 72 -15.34 -5.58 -16.30
N GLU A 73 -15.44 -5.95 -15.03
CA GLU A 73 -15.44 -5.02 -13.89
C GLU A 73 -14.40 -5.43 -12.83
N GLU A 74 -14.00 -4.46 -12.04
CA GLU A 74 -13.16 -4.72 -10.87
C GLU A 74 -14.01 -5.30 -9.73
N HIS A 75 -13.43 -6.23 -8.97
CA HIS A 75 -14.10 -6.73 -7.77
C HIS A 75 -14.20 -5.62 -6.74
N GLN A 76 -15.43 -5.26 -6.40
CA GLN A 76 -15.71 -4.38 -5.25
C GLN A 76 -16.22 -5.27 -4.10
N PRO A 77 -15.47 -5.38 -2.97
CA PRO A 77 -15.92 -6.16 -1.83
C PRO A 77 -17.28 -5.65 -1.34
N VAL A 78 -18.27 -6.55 -1.26
CA VAL A 78 -19.59 -6.21 -0.70
C VAL A 78 -19.41 -5.91 0.79
N GLY A 79 -19.71 -4.67 1.19
CA GLY A 79 -19.56 -4.21 2.59
C GLY A 79 -18.34 -3.31 2.83
N ALA A 80 -17.38 -3.27 1.95
CA ALA A 80 -16.45 -2.15 1.87
C ALA A 80 -17.07 -1.13 0.89
N GLY A 81 -18.00 -0.31 1.35
CA GLY A 81 -18.28 0.93 0.66
C GLY A 81 -16.92 1.55 0.39
N ALA A 82 -16.60 1.87 -0.87
CA ALA A 82 -15.32 2.45 -1.26
C ALA A 82 -14.94 3.71 -0.45
N ASP A 83 -15.88 4.21 0.35
CA ASP A 83 -15.80 5.42 1.16
C ASP A 83 -15.74 5.19 2.69
N SER A 84 -15.71 3.93 3.18
CA SER A 84 -15.74 3.68 4.64
C SER A 84 -14.36 3.46 5.27
N ARG A 85 -13.28 3.40 4.49
CA ARG A 85 -11.93 3.44 5.09
C ARG A 85 -11.65 4.87 5.48
N PRO A 86 -11.32 5.15 6.75
CA PRO A 86 -10.91 6.49 7.14
C PRO A 86 -9.66 6.83 6.31
N MET A 87 -9.83 7.71 5.33
CA MET A 87 -8.69 8.33 4.69
C MET A 87 -8.03 9.18 5.76
N GLY A 88 -6.71 9.03 5.95
CA GLY A 88 -5.98 9.81 6.95
C GLY A 88 -6.00 11.32 6.69
N TRP A 89 -6.72 11.79 5.65
CA TRP A 89 -6.86 13.20 5.32
C TRP A 89 -8.19 13.51 4.62
N THR A 90 -8.64 14.77 4.74
CA THR A 90 -9.87 15.28 4.12
C THR A 90 -9.65 16.70 3.56
N THR A 91 -10.35 17.05 2.49
CA THR A 91 -10.35 18.41 1.94
C THR A 91 -11.58 19.17 2.44
N PHE A 92 -11.38 20.40 2.90
CA PHE A 92 -12.42 21.30 3.35
C PHE A 92 -12.39 22.58 2.53
N ASP A 93 -13.53 23.01 2.04
CA ASP A 93 -13.71 24.33 1.49
C ASP A 93 -13.89 25.32 2.66
N THR A 94 -13.11 26.38 2.66
CA THR A 94 -13.00 27.33 3.76
C THR A 94 -12.94 28.77 3.23
N THR A 95 -12.74 29.75 4.09
CA THR A 95 -12.60 31.17 3.71
C THR A 95 -11.13 31.59 3.67
N ASN A 96 -10.80 32.62 2.88
CA ASN A 96 -9.46 33.20 2.86
C ASN A 96 -9.04 33.66 4.25
N SER A 97 -9.96 34.21 5.04
CA SER A 97 -9.66 34.67 6.41
C SER A 97 -9.25 33.54 7.34
N GLN A 98 -9.81 32.33 7.18
CA GLN A 98 -9.41 31.15 7.95
C GLN A 98 -8.02 30.64 7.55
N ILE A 99 -7.73 30.62 6.24
CA ILE A 99 -6.39 30.29 5.73
C ILE A 99 -5.36 31.31 6.24
N ASP A 100 -5.65 32.62 6.15
CA ASP A 100 -4.78 33.68 6.66
C ASP A 100 -4.58 33.59 8.18
N SER A 101 -5.62 33.23 8.93
CA SER A 101 -5.50 32.97 10.37
C SER A 101 -4.58 31.79 10.64
N LEU A 102 -4.77 30.68 9.95
CA LEU A 102 -3.92 29.50 10.10
C LEU A 102 -2.43 29.81 9.84
N TYR A 103 -2.13 30.61 8.81
CA TYR A 103 -0.75 31.02 8.52
C TYR A 103 -0.18 32.01 9.56
N ARG A 104 -1.02 32.84 10.17
CA ARG A 104 -0.59 33.82 11.19
C ARG A 104 -0.39 33.25 12.59
N SER A 105 -1.34 32.39 13.03
CA SER A 105 -1.33 31.78 14.36
C SER A 105 -0.63 30.43 14.41
N GLY A 106 -0.43 29.78 13.27
CA GLY A 106 0.11 28.42 13.22
C GLY A 106 -0.95 27.34 13.45
N GLY A 107 -2.15 27.70 13.92
CA GLY A 107 -3.25 26.79 14.19
C GLY A 107 -4.60 27.50 14.22
N ILE A 108 -5.69 26.73 14.00
CA ILE A 108 -7.10 27.16 14.18
C ILE A 108 -7.87 26.00 14.79
N GLU A 109 -8.91 26.31 15.56
CA GLU A 109 -9.79 25.30 16.15
C GLU A 109 -10.51 24.48 15.06
N VAL A 110 -10.64 23.16 15.26
CA VAL A 110 -11.39 22.27 14.36
C VAL A 110 -12.82 22.76 14.19
N SER A 111 -13.44 23.31 15.25
CA SER A 111 -14.79 23.87 15.27
C SER A 111 -15.01 25.04 14.33
N GLU A 112 -13.94 25.78 13.99
CA GLU A 112 -14.03 26.93 13.06
C GLU A 112 -14.14 26.50 11.60
N VAL A 113 -13.79 25.26 11.28
CA VAL A 113 -13.84 24.73 9.90
C VAL A 113 -15.08 23.87 9.72
N ALA A 114 -15.98 24.31 8.84
CA ALA A 114 -17.24 23.60 8.58
C ALA A 114 -16.98 22.16 8.14
N GLY A 115 -17.59 21.21 8.84
CA GLY A 115 -17.48 19.77 8.56
C GLY A 115 -16.22 19.10 9.08
N ALA A 116 -15.30 19.81 9.77
CA ALA A 116 -14.05 19.23 10.27
C ALA A 116 -14.19 18.50 11.62
N THR A 117 -15.33 18.62 12.31
CA THR A 117 -15.55 18.09 13.68
C THR A 117 -15.42 16.58 13.83
N HIS A 118 -15.36 15.84 12.72
CA HIS A 118 -15.12 14.39 12.73
C HIS A 118 -13.63 14.02 12.69
N LEU A 119 -12.75 14.99 12.50
CA LEU A 119 -11.31 14.73 12.51
C LEU A 119 -10.86 14.35 13.91
N VAL A 120 -9.97 13.39 13.96
CA VAL A 120 -9.27 12.93 15.16
C VAL A 120 -7.80 13.26 15.07
N ASP A 121 -7.09 13.14 16.18
CA ASP A 121 -5.65 13.36 16.21
C ASP A 121 -4.92 12.59 15.12
N ASN A 122 -3.94 13.26 14.51
CA ASN A 122 -3.15 12.78 13.38
C ASN A 122 -3.89 12.70 12.04
N ASN A 123 -5.18 13.07 11.95
CA ASN A 123 -5.79 13.30 10.65
C ASN A 123 -5.25 14.58 10.01
N PHE A 124 -5.16 14.59 8.68
CA PHE A 124 -4.75 15.79 7.93
C PHE A 124 -5.95 16.46 7.28
N ALA A 125 -5.87 17.80 7.23
CA ALA A 125 -6.81 18.65 6.53
C ALA A 125 -6.12 19.39 5.38
N VAL A 126 -6.79 19.40 4.21
CA VAL A 126 -6.45 20.28 3.09
C VAL A 126 -7.50 21.38 3.04
N LEU A 127 -7.15 22.55 3.53
CA LEU A 127 -8.04 23.71 3.50
C LEU A 127 -7.92 24.43 2.16
N ARG A 128 -9.03 24.77 1.52
CA ARG A 128 -9.07 25.43 0.21
C ARG A 128 -10.01 26.62 0.21
N SER A 129 -9.56 27.73 -0.41
CA SER A 129 -10.38 28.89 -0.69
C SER A 129 -9.93 29.55 -1.99
N GLY A 130 -10.68 29.39 -3.06
CA GLY A 130 -10.30 29.86 -4.39
C GLY A 130 -8.94 29.29 -4.83
N SER A 131 -7.93 30.16 -5.01
CA SER A 131 -6.56 29.78 -5.36
C SER A 131 -5.65 29.49 -4.17
N GLN A 132 -6.08 29.80 -2.95
CA GLN A 132 -5.33 29.55 -1.72
C GLN A 132 -5.57 28.14 -1.20
N SER A 133 -4.54 27.55 -0.61
CA SER A 133 -4.66 26.28 0.12
C SER A 133 -3.66 26.20 1.25
N ALA A 134 -4.01 25.46 2.29
CA ALA A 134 -3.14 25.16 3.41
C ALA A 134 -3.26 23.68 3.77
N LEU A 135 -2.14 23.11 4.26
CA LEU A 135 -2.09 21.75 4.78
C LEU A 135 -1.95 21.83 6.29
N ALA A 136 -2.82 21.15 7.00
CA ALA A 136 -2.82 21.12 8.46
C ALA A 136 -2.96 19.68 8.97
N ARG A 137 -2.51 19.45 10.20
CA ARG A 137 -2.70 18.19 10.95
C ARG A 137 -3.55 18.50 12.17
N CYS A 138 -4.54 17.65 12.42
CA CYS A 138 -5.36 17.71 13.62
C CYS A 138 -4.55 17.18 14.81
N ASN A 139 -4.49 17.95 15.88
CA ASN A 139 -3.92 17.54 17.16
C ASN A 139 -4.57 18.35 18.28
N ASP A 140 -5.07 17.66 19.32
CA ASP A 140 -5.76 18.30 20.46
C ASP A 140 -6.92 19.21 20.03
N ASN A 141 -7.74 18.77 19.08
CA ASN A 141 -8.88 19.53 18.53
C ASN A 141 -8.50 20.84 17.80
N GLU A 142 -7.24 21.00 17.44
CA GLU A 142 -6.71 22.10 16.67
C GLU A 142 -6.14 21.60 15.32
N LEU A 143 -6.35 22.38 14.26
CA LEU A 143 -5.70 22.17 12.97
C LEU A 143 -4.39 22.96 12.95
N LYS A 144 -3.27 22.28 13.18
CA LYS A 144 -1.92 22.89 13.18
C LYS A 144 -1.35 22.91 11.77
N LEU A 145 -0.88 24.08 11.34
CA LEU A 145 -0.27 24.26 10.02
C LEU A 145 0.96 23.36 9.87
N LEU A 146 1.03 22.59 8.80
CA LEU A 146 2.26 21.85 8.49
C LEU A 146 3.40 22.81 8.16
N ALA A 147 4.61 22.50 8.62
CA ALA A 147 5.82 23.26 8.33
C ALA A 147 5.94 23.59 6.85
N GLN A 148 6.36 24.79 6.48
CA GLN A 148 6.48 25.17 5.07
C GLN A 148 7.46 24.27 4.30
N THR A 149 8.56 23.89 4.95
CA THR A 149 9.50 22.91 4.41
C THR A 149 9.01 21.51 4.75
N ALA A 150 8.76 20.70 3.71
CA ALA A 150 8.41 19.31 3.92
C ALA A 150 9.57 18.56 4.59
N PRO A 151 9.30 17.64 5.50
CA PRO A 151 10.34 16.79 6.06
C PRO A 151 11.04 16.01 4.95
N GLU A 152 12.33 15.85 5.08
CA GLU A 152 13.19 15.04 4.24
C GLU A 152 13.66 13.83 5.05
N ALA A 153 13.65 12.66 4.47
CA ALA A 153 14.14 11.46 5.10
C ALA A 153 15.13 10.77 4.17
N TRP A 154 16.36 10.59 4.59
CA TRP A 154 17.43 9.92 3.84
C TRP A 154 17.60 10.49 2.43
N GLY A 155 17.52 11.81 2.26
CA GLY A 155 17.56 12.50 0.96
C GLY A 155 16.25 12.44 0.16
N LEU A 156 15.25 11.68 0.61
CA LEU A 156 13.95 11.58 -0.02
C LEU A 156 13.04 12.74 0.38
N ARG A 157 12.50 13.43 -0.63
CA ARG A 157 11.50 14.50 -0.47
C ARG A 157 10.14 14.06 -1.03
N SER A 158 9.09 14.50 -0.38
CA SER A 158 7.73 14.25 -0.86
C SER A 158 7.47 14.91 -2.22
N ARG A 159 6.82 14.18 -3.13
CA ARG A 159 6.37 14.66 -4.44
C ARG A 159 4.87 14.93 -4.51
N SER A 160 4.13 14.48 -3.50
CA SER A 160 2.69 14.71 -3.35
C SER A 160 2.36 15.10 -1.92
N LYS A 161 1.13 15.61 -1.70
CA LYS A 161 0.65 15.93 -0.35
C LYS A 161 0.51 14.66 0.52
N GLU A 162 0.09 13.55 -0.09
CA GLU A 162 -0.05 12.26 0.62
C GLU A 162 1.30 11.75 1.11
N GLN A 163 2.34 11.83 0.27
CA GLN A 163 3.70 11.51 0.69
C GLN A 163 4.22 12.45 1.78
N ARG A 164 3.82 13.73 1.71
CA ARG A 164 4.17 14.71 2.75
C ARG A 164 3.52 14.36 4.08
N PHE A 165 2.24 13.99 4.07
CA PHE A 165 1.52 13.54 5.26
C PHE A 165 2.17 12.27 5.86
N ALA A 166 2.51 11.31 5.00
CA ALA A 166 3.21 10.10 5.43
C ALA A 166 4.55 10.42 6.09
N LEU A 167 5.38 11.29 5.48
CA LEU A 167 6.66 11.69 6.08
C LEU A 167 6.48 12.47 7.38
N ASP A 168 5.47 13.33 7.48
CA ASP A 168 5.18 14.08 8.70
C ASP A 168 4.92 13.13 9.88
N LEU A 169 4.12 12.08 9.67
CA LEU A 169 3.88 11.04 10.68
C LEU A 169 5.13 10.17 10.94
N LEU A 170 5.77 9.68 9.87
CA LEU A 170 6.90 8.76 9.98
C LEU A 170 8.09 9.37 10.71
N MET A 171 8.26 10.69 10.61
CA MET A 171 9.36 11.41 11.27
C MET A 171 9.00 11.94 12.67
N ASP A 172 7.74 11.83 13.07
CA ASP A 172 7.25 12.24 14.38
C ASP A 172 7.57 11.17 15.44
N PRO A 173 8.36 11.50 16.47
CA PRO A 173 8.74 10.53 17.52
C PRO A 173 7.59 10.11 18.43
N GLU A 174 6.52 10.89 18.48
CA GLU A 174 5.38 10.62 19.35
C GLU A 174 4.40 9.60 18.73
N ILE A 175 4.57 9.29 17.43
CA ILE A 175 3.72 8.34 16.73
C ILE A 175 4.34 6.95 16.74
N ASN A 176 3.70 6.03 17.46
CA ASN A 176 4.23 4.66 17.64
C ASN A 176 3.82 3.69 16.53
N VAL A 177 2.66 3.89 15.88
CA VAL A 177 2.14 2.99 14.84
C VAL A 177 1.57 3.80 13.69
N ILE A 178 2.05 3.52 12.47
CA ILE A 178 1.61 4.20 11.25
C ILE A 178 1.24 3.13 10.21
N ALA A 179 0.03 3.22 9.66
CA ALA A 179 -0.40 2.41 8.54
C ALA A 179 -0.36 3.22 7.25
N LEU A 180 0.45 2.77 6.28
CA LEU A 180 0.53 3.36 4.95
C LEU A 180 -0.32 2.55 3.98
N ASP A 181 -1.53 3.01 3.71
CA ASP A 181 -2.40 2.43 2.68
C ASP A 181 -2.35 3.25 1.38
N GLY A 182 -2.44 2.56 0.24
CA GLY A 182 -2.43 3.21 -1.06
C GLY A 182 -2.07 2.25 -2.19
N ARG A 183 -2.28 2.68 -3.43
CA ARG A 183 -2.01 1.89 -4.64
C ARG A 183 -0.54 1.50 -4.76
N ALA A 184 -0.26 0.43 -5.51
CA ALA A 184 1.10 0.06 -5.86
C ALA A 184 1.83 1.22 -6.58
N GLY A 185 3.15 1.35 -6.37
CA GLY A 185 3.95 2.40 -6.99
C GLY A 185 3.81 3.80 -6.39
N THR A 186 3.06 3.99 -5.30
CA THR A 186 2.92 5.31 -4.63
C THR A 186 4.07 5.67 -3.69
N GLY A 187 5.03 4.75 -3.51
CA GLY A 187 6.24 4.98 -2.71
C GLY A 187 6.15 4.63 -1.24
N LYS A 188 5.13 3.86 -0.80
CA LYS A 188 4.94 3.49 0.63
C LYS A 188 6.17 2.87 1.26
N THR A 189 6.66 1.78 0.68
CA THR A 189 7.86 1.06 1.15
C THR A 189 9.09 1.96 1.13
N LEU A 190 9.26 2.77 0.07
CA LEU A 190 10.37 3.71 -0.05
C LEU A 190 10.37 4.77 1.06
N LEU A 191 9.20 5.35 1.37
CA LEU A 191 9.04 6.34 2.45
C LEU A 191 9.33 5.72 3.81
N ALA A 192 8.81 4.53 4.09
CA ALA A 192 9.02 3.84 5.36
C ALA A 192 10.50 3.50 5.58
N ILE A 193 11.19 2.96 4.56
CA ILE A 193 12.63 2.63 4.62
C ILE A 193 13.46 3.89 4.77
N ALA A 194 13.21 4.94 3.98
CA ALA A 194 13.92 6.21 4.07
C ALA A 194 13.82 6.82 5.47
N SER A 195 12.61 6.84 6.04
CA SER A 195 12.38 7.34 7.40
C SER A 195 13.07 6.49 8.47
N GLY A 196 13.09 5.16 8.29
CA GLY A 196 13.81 4.26 9.18
C GLY A 196 15.33 4.48 9.13
N LEU A 197 15.90 4.56 7.93
CA LEU A 197 17.34 4.83 7.74
C LEU A 197 17.73 6.19 8.32
N GLU A 198 16.92 7.23 8.07
CA GLU A 198 17.17 8.56 8.66
C GLU A 198 17.22 8.51 10.19
N GLN A 199 16.26 7.83 10.82
CA GLN A 199 16.16 7.80 12.27
C GLN A 199 17.18 6.84 12.93
N VAL A 200 17.64 5.82 12.24
CA VAL A 200 18.66 4.88 12.74
C VAL A 200 20.07 5.40 12.51
N VAL A 201 20.39 5.81 11.28
CA VAL A 201 21.77 6.11 10.89
C VAL A 201 22.15 7.55 11.20
N GLU A 202 21.28 8.52 10.82
CA GLU A 202 21.60 9.95 10.99
C GLU A 202 21.20 10.46 12.37
N GLN A 203 19.95 10.23 12.78
CA GLN A 203 19.41 10.76 14.03
C GLN A 203 19.75 9.89 15.25
N ARG A 204 20.09 8.60 15.02
CA ARG A 204 20.42 7.62 16.07
C ARG A 204 19.34 7.53 17.16
N ARG A 205 18.08 7.70 16.73
CA ARG A 205 16.91 7.59 17.61
C ARG A 205 16.60 6.14 17.95
N TYR A 206 16.78 5.26 16.96
CA TYR A 206 16.66 3.81 17.10
C TYR A 206 18.02 3.16 16.82
N GLU A 207 18.22 1.99 17.40
CA GLU A 207 19.44 1.21 17.19
C GLU A 207 19.44 0.47 15.85
N ARG A 208 18.21 0.11 15.37
CA ARG A 208 18.05 -0.77 14.20
C ARG A 208 16.80 -0.44 13.40
N LEU A 209 16.92 -0.52 12.10
CA LEU A 209 15.82 -0.65 11.14
C LEU A 209 15.57 -2.14 10.91
N ALA A 210 14.42 -2.65 11.34
CA ALA A 210 14.01 -4.02 11.13
C ALA A 210 12.86 -4.07 10.13
N VAL A 211 13.10 -4.69 8.97
CA VAL A 211 12.11 -4.82 7.90
C VAL A 211 11.64 -6.27 7.82
N TYR A 212 10.36 -6.46 8.02
CA TYR A 212 9.71 -7.76 7.98
C TYR A 212 8.76 -7.83 6.80
N ARG A 213 8.79 -8.97 6.10
CA ARG A 213 7.88 -9.24 5.00
C ARG A 213 7.24 -10.62 5.12
N PRO A 214 5.90 -10.75 4.94
CA PRO A 214 5.25 -12.05 4.90
C PRO A 214 5.74 -12.87 3.71
N LEU A 215 6.01 -14.15 3.94
CA LEU A 215 6.30 -15.10 2.87
C LEU A 215 4.98 -15.57 2.28
N VAL A 216 4.64 -15.06 1.11
CA VAL A 216 3.48 -15.54 0.35
C VAL A 216 3.99 -16.42 -0.77
N PRO A 217 3.71 -17.72 -0.76
CA PRO A 217 4.11 -18.60 -1.85
C PRO A 217 3.50 -18.15 -3.18
N VAL A 218 4.31 -17.94 -4.20
CA VAL A 218 3.84 -17.65 -5.55
C VAL A 218 3.52 -19.00 -6.23
N GLY A 219 2.23 -19.35 -6.29
CA GLY A 219 1.76 -20.61 -6.87
C GLY A 219 1.80 -21.78 -5.87
N ARG A 220 1.98 -23.01 -6.40
CA ARG A 220 2.08 -24.26 -5.58
C ARG A 220 3.48 -24.53 -5.03
N ALA A 221 4.43 -23.66 -5.26
CA ALA A 221 5.80 -23.85 -4.80
C ALA A 221 5.94 -23.40 -3.33
N ASP A 222 6.14 -24.36 -2.46
CA ASP A 222 6.52 -24.12 -1.06
C ASP A 222 7.97 -23.63 -1.01
N VAL A 223 8.31 -22.71 -0.09
CA VAL A 223 9.67 -22.20 0.10
C VAL A 223 10.70 -23.35 0.27
N GLY A 224 10.24 -24.50 0.78
CA GLY A 224 11.04 -25.71 0.94
C GLY A 224 11.61 -26.30 -0.36
N PHE A 225 11.01 -26.00 -1.53
CA PHE A 225 11.46 -26.54 -2.84
C PHE A 225 12.50 -25.64 -3.54
N LEU A 226 12.80 -24.47 -3.03
CA LEU A 226 13.84 -23.61 -3.61
C LEU A 226 15.22 -24.14 -3.25
N PRO A 227 16.17 -24.18 -4.21
CA PRO A 227 17.55 -24.55 -3.95
C PRO A 227 18.25 -23.45 -3.13
N GLY A 228 19.24 -23.83 -2.31
CA GLY A 228 20.03 -22.91 -1.53
C GLY A 228 19.77 -22.98 -0.01
N ASP A 229 20.51 -22.19 0.74
CA ASP A 229 20.27 -21.98 2.17
C ASP A 229 19.04 -21.09 2.43
N LEU A 230 18.76 -20.78 3.70
CA LEU A 230 17.57 -20.02 4.06
C LEU A 230 17.62 -18.58 3.52
N ASP A 231 18.80 -17.96 3.52
CA ASP A 231 18.99 -16.58 3.08
C ASP A 231 18.86 -16.48 1.55
N GLU A 232 19.46 -17.40 0.79
CA GLU A 232 19.30 -17.50 -0.67
C GLU A 232 17.84 -17.76 -1.08
N LYS A 233 17.08 -18.48 -0.26
CA LYS A 233 15.65 -18.72 -0.51
C LYS A 233 14.78 -17.50 -0.24
N LEU A 234 15.20 -16.60 0.65
CA LEU A 234 14.49 -15.37 1.00
C LEU A 234 14.79 -14.21 0.03
N ASP A 235 15.91 -14.22 -0.68
CA ASP A 235 16.36 -13.18 -1.61
C ASP A 235 15.27 -12.70 -2.59
N PRO A 236 14.49 -13.55 -3.28
CA PRO A 236 13.47 -13.09 -4.20
C PRO A 236 12.36 -12.25 -3.54
N TRP A 237 12.05 -12.52 -2.26
CA TRP A 237 11.04 -11.74 -1.51
C TRP A 237 11.59 -10.42 -0.98
N MET A 238 12.91 -10.35 -0.74
CA MET A 238 13.58 -9.14 -0.24
C MET A 238 14.05 -8.21 -1.35
N SER A 239 14.01 -8.64 -2.62
CA SER A 239 14.48 -7.85 -3.77
C SER A 239 13.85 -6.46 -3.84
N ALA A 240 12.55 -6.33 -3.60
CA ALA A 240 11.87 -5.03 -3.63
C ALA A 240 12.37 -4.06 -2.53
N ILE A 241 12.81 -4.58 -1.40
CA ILE A 241 13.39 -3.80 -0.30
C ILE A 241 14.82 -3.39 -0.66
N HIS A 242 15.60 -4.33 -1.22
CA HIS A 242 16.92 -4.03 -1.76
C HIS A 242 16.86 -2.95 -2.84
N ASP A 243 15.93 -3.04 -3.79
CA ASP A 243 15.72 -2.05 -4.84
C ASP A 243 15.34 -0.69 -4.26
N ALA A 244 14.54 -0.65 -3.20
CA ALA A 244 14.20 0.61 -2.51
C ALA A 244 15.43 1.25 -1.86
N ILE A 245 16.28 0.47 -1.19
CA ILE A 245 17.52 0.98 -0.58
C ILE A 245 18.50 1.45 -1.65
N VAL A 246 18.63 0.69 -2.75
CA VAL A 246 19.43 1.09 -3.92
C VAL A 246 18.97 2.45 -4.47
N ALA A 247 17.66 2.60 -4.71
CA ALA A 247 17.09 3.85 -5.23
C ALA A 247 17.32 5.04 -4.28
N LEU A 248 17.33 4.83 -2.97
CA LEU A 248 17.63 5.86 -1.96
C LEU A 248 19.13 6.21 -1.95
N THR A 249 19.99 5.22 -2.14
CA THR A 249 21.45 5.43 -2.15
C THR A 249 21.90 6.19 -3.37
N ASP A 250 21.38 5.85 -4.56
CA ASP A 250 21.68 6.54 -5.81
C ASP A 250 21.31 8.03 -5.78
N GLN A 251 20.27 8.40 -5.06
CA GLN A 251 19.87 9.80 -4.86
C GLN A 251 20.85 10.58 -3.97
N ARG A 252 21.59 9.89 -3.09
CA ARG A 252 22.44 10.52 -2.07
C ARG A 252 23.94 10.51 -2.39
N SER A 253 24.42 9.47 -3.00
CA SER A 253 25.83 9.32 -3.40
C SER A 253 26.00 8.22 -4.44
N SER A 254 27.11 8.32 -5.23
CA SER A 254 27.58 7.28 -6.14
C SER A 254 28.21 6.05 -5.43
N ARG A 255 27.97 5.84 -4.14
CA ARG A 255 28.44 4.65 -3.41
C ARG A 255 27.67 3.42 -3.89
N ASP A 256 28.37 2.30 -3.91
CA ASP A 256 27.75 0.99 -4.14
C ASP A 256 26.68 0.72 -3.08
N ALA A 257 25.42 0.68 -3.51
CA ALA A 257 24.27 0.46 -2.63
C ALA A 257 24.31 -0.90 -1.94
N ARG A 258 24.92 -1.92 -2.57
CA ARG A 258 25.11 -3.24 -1.96
C ARG A 258 26.08 -3.15 -0.79
N GLY A 259 27.20 -2.46 -0.97
CA GLY A 259 28.15 -2.24 0.10
C GLY A 259 27.55 -1.50 1.30
N LEU A 260 26.59 -0.61 1.07
CA LEU A 260 25.86 0.05 2.17
C LEU A 260 24.96 -0.92 2.93
N ILE A 261 24.22 -1.78 2.22
CA ILE A 261 23.35 -2.80 2.86
C ILE A 261 24.18 -3.74 3.70
N ASP A 262 25.29 -4.24 3.15
CA ASP A 262 26.23 -5.13 3.87
C ASP A 262 26.81 -4.44 5.11
N GLU A 263 27.28 -3.19 4.98
CA GLU A 263 27.80 -2.39 6.09
C GLU A 263 26.77 -2.18 7.20
N LEU A 264 25.53 -1.83 6.87
CA LEU A 264 24.45 -1.61 7.85
C LEU A 264 24.05 -2.92 8.53
N THR A 265 24.06 -4.02 7.78
CA THR A 265 23.75 -5.36 8.30
C THR A 265 24.85 -5.84 9.26
N ASP A 266 26.12 -5.71 8.88
CA ASP A 266 27.29 -6.07 9.72
C ASP A 266 27.32 -5.26 11.02
N ARG A 267 26.90 -3.98 10.97
CA ARG A 267 26.78 -3.14 12.16
C ARG A 267 25.53 -3.43 13.00
N GLY A 268 24.64 -4.33 12.54
CA GLY A 268 23.37 -4.62 13.19
C GLY A 268 22.34 -3.49 13.12
N GLN A 269 22.57 -2.49 12.25
CA GLN A 269 21.67 -1.34 12.06
C GLN A 269 20.54 -1.62 11.07
N LEU A 270 20.66 -2.67 10.24
CA LEU A 270 19.64 -3.15 9.33
C LEU A 270 19.41 -4.66 9.53
N THR A 271 18.14 -5.06 9.55
CA THR A 271 17.74 -6.46 9.54
C THR A 271 16.61 -6.65 8.55
N LEU A 272 16.72 -7.62 7.65
CA LEU A 272 15.71 -8.00 6.68
C LEU A 272 15.31 -9.45 6.97
N GLU A 273 14.08 -9.66 7.42
CA GLU A 273 13.63 -10.98 7.87
C GLU A 273 12.20 -11.28 7.44
N SER A 274 11.84 -12.56 7.43
CA SER A 274 10.44 -12.95 7.35
C SER A 274 9.71 -12.68 8.66
N VAL A 275 8.42 -12.32 8.56
CA VAL A 275 7.52 -12.15 9.73
C VAL A 275 7.48 -13.41 10.61
N THR A 276 7.71 -14.59 10.05
CA THR A 276 7.75 -15.85 10.83
C THR A 276 8.80 -15.86 11.95
N PHE A 277 9.84 -15.04 11.83
CA PHE A 277 10.91 -14.90 12.82
C PHE A 277 10.59 -13.87 13.93
N LEU A 278 9.45 -13.17 13.85
CA LEU A 278 9.01 -12.25 14.90
C LEU A 278 8.55 -12.94 16.19
N ARG A 279 8.12 -14.19 16.10
CA ARG A 279 7.55 -14.90 17.27
C ARG A 279 8.52 -14.96 18.44
N GLY A 280 8.10 -14.42 19.59
CA GLY A 280 8.86 -14.48 20.84
C GLY A 280 10.02 -13.50 20.95
N ARG A 281 10.20 -12.59 20.00
CA ARG A 281 11.22 -11.53 20.08
C ARG A 281 10.66 -10.26 20.72
N SER A 282 11.47 -9.58 21.52
CA SER A 282 11.23 -8.23 22.00
C SER A 282 11.84 -7.23 21.02
N LEU A 283 11.02 -6.30 20.52
CA LEU A 283 11.43 -5.30 19.53
C LEU A 283 11.70 -3.94 20.22
N GLN A 284 12.71 -3.90 21.06
CA GLN A 284 13.08 -2.67 21.77
C GLN A 284 14.05 -1.83 20.94
N GLN A 285 13.89 -0.50 20.99
CA GLN A 285 14.76 0.46 20.30
C GLN A 285 14.90 0.23 18.78
N GLN A 286 13.84 -0.26 18.13
CA GLN A 286 13.84 -0.57 16.71
C GLN A 286 12.78 0.24 15.97
N PHE A 287 13.14 0.74 14.79
CA PHE A 287 12.18 1.20 13.80
C PHE A 287 11.74 -0.02 12.97
N VAL A 288 10.50 -0.42 13.14
CA VAL A 288 9.98 -1.65 12.53
C VAL A 288 9.13 -1.32 11.30
N VAL A 289 9.43 -1.94 10.19
CA VAL A 289 8.63 -1.89 8.96
C VAL A 289 8.06 -3.27 8.67
N VAL A 290 6.74 -3.37 8.57
CA VAL A 290 6.08 -4.58 8.07
C VAL A 290 5.57 -4.27 6.66
N ASP A 291 6.32 -4.73 5.65
CA ASP A 291 5.96 -4.54 4.25
C ASP A 291 4.94 -5.60 3.80
N GLU A 292 4.01 -5.23 2.90
CA GLU A 292 2.93 -6.10 2.42
C GLU A 292 2.09 -6.71 3.57
N ALA A 293 1.81 -5.92 4.62
CA ALA A 293 1.12 -6.36 5.83
C ALA A 293 -0.28 -6.96 5.58
N GLN A 294 -0.94 -6.61 4.46
CA GLN A 294 -2.23 -7.21 4.07
C GLN A 294 -2.17 -8.72 3.81
N ASN A 295 -0.97 -9.27 3.66
CA ASN A 295 -0.74 -10.70 3.49
C ASN A 295 -0.58 -11.44 4.82
N LEU A 296 -0.67 -10.75 5.96
CA LEU A 296 -0.68 -11.36 7.28
C LEU A 296 -2.05 -11.92 7.61
N GLU A 297 -2.06 -13.08 8.25
CA GLU A 297 -3.30 -13.59 8.85
C GLU A 297 -3.65 -12.75 10.11
N PRO A 298 -4.94 -12.53 10.40
CA PRO A 298 -5.37 -11.76 11.58
C PRO A 298 -4.83 -12.29 12.92
N THR A 299 -4.46 -13.57 12.96
CA THR A 299 -3.88 -14.24 14.14
C THR A 299 -2.36 -14.01 14.28
N THR A 300 -1.71 -13.38 13.29
CA THR A 300 -0.27 -13.13 13.26
C THR A 300 0.05 -11.70 13.69
N LEU A 301 -0.91 -10.80 13.61
CA LEU A 301 -0.87 -9.43 14.16
C LEU A 301 -1.26 -9.45 15.64
#